data_040b76f8e7b410a984129ae5cbeb32a6
#
_entry.id   040b76f8e7b410a984129ae5cbeb32a6
#
_cell.length_a   1.000
_cell.length_b   1.000
_cell.length_c   1.000
_cell.angle_alpha   90.00
_cell.angle_beta   90.00
_cell.angle_gamma   90.00
#
_symmetry.space_group_name_H-M   'P 1'
#
loop_
_entity.id
_entity.type
_entity.pdbx_description
1 polymer ?
#
loop_
_entity_poly.entity_id
_entity_poly.type
_entity_poly.pdbx_seq_one_letter_code
_entity_poly.pdbx_strand_id
1 'polypeptide(L)'
;ELTRQLAEAGHEVRRLVRRRPQSADEFHWSPSTRMIDVNVMEAADAVVNLSGASLNHFPWTGATKRRILSSRLEATGTLTDAMRQASRSPAVFLSGSAVGYYGDRPGQKLTEDSAKGTGFLSDVVEAWETAARLAPEKTRVVLLRTGLVIGRGGAMKPLLPVARLGLAGPIAGGGMHWPWVSLHDEAAAIVHLLTSAVEGPVNIAGPTPATAGGVLRALAAAVHRPYGLPVPEKAVTLALQEAGRELLLASQKVLPTRLLDDGFVFRDSTVRDAMERLVAAK
;
A
#
# COMPACT_ATOMS: atom_id res chain seq x y z
N GLU A 1 4.10 -12.39 -3.55
CA GLU A 1 2.72 -12.72 -3.91
C GLU A 1 2.38 -12.18 -5.30
N LEU A 2 2.56 -10.89 -5.58
CA LEU A 2 2.25 -10.30 -6.88
C LEU A 2 2.96 -11.02 -8.04
N THR A 3 4.28 -11.22 -7.93
CA THR A 3 5.05 -11.93 -8.98
C THR A 3 4.51 -13.34 -9.24
N ARG A 4 4.09 -14.06 -8.18
CA ARG A 4 3.48 -15.38 -8.30
C ARG A 4 2.15 -15.31 -9.06
N GLN A 5 1.25 -14.40 -8.67
CA GLN A 5 -0.06 -14.27 -9.33
C GLN A 5 0.07 -13.78 -10.78
N LEU A 6 1.00 -12.88 -11.07
CA LEU A 6 1.30 -12.46 -12.45
C LEU A 6 1.77 -13.64 -13.31
N ALA A 7 2.68 -14.47 -12.78
CA ALA A 7 3.15 -15.66 -13.50
C ALA A 7 2.03 -16.69 -13.71
N GLU A 8 1.16 -16.90 -12.71
CA GLU A 8 -0.01 -17.77 -12.81
C GLU A 8 -1.04 -17.26 -13.84
N ALA A 9 -1.14 -15.94 -14.00
CA ALA A 9 -1.95 -15.29 -15.04
C ALA A 9 -1.28 -15.29 -16.43
N GLY A 10 -0.09 -15.88 -16.57
CA GLY A 10 0.62 -15.98 -17.86
C GLY A 10 1.44 -14.75 -18.24
N HIS A 11 1.69 -13.81 -17.33
CA HIS A 11 2.51 -12.64 -17.58
C HIS A 11 4.01 -12.94 -17.43
N GLU A 12 4.83 -12.42 -18.34
CA GLU A 12 6.27 -12.31 -18.16
C GLU A 12 6.57 -11.15 -17.22
N VAL A 13 7.27 -11.42 -16.11
CA VAL A 13 7.59 -10.42 -15.09
C VAL A 13 9.05 -10.03 -15.15
N ARG A 14 9.33 -8.75 -15.44
CA ARG A 14 10.66 -8.14 -15.38
C ARG A 14 10.76 -7.30 -14.11
N ARG A 15 11.82 -7.52 -13.34
CA ARG A 15 12.00 -6.89 -12.03
C ARG A 15 13.10 -5.82 -12.05
N LEU A 16 12.76 -4.60 -11.69
CA LEU A 16 13.74 -3.54 -11.49
C LEU A 16 14.37 -3.67 -10.10
N VAL A 17 15.68 -3.87 -10.05
CA VAL A 17 16.43 -4.07 -8.81
C VAL A 17 17.53 -3.01 -8.65
N ARG A 18 17.73 -2.51 -7.41
CA ARG A 18 18.78 -1.51 -7.10
C ARG A 18 20.16 -2.14 -6.86
N ARG A 19 20.21 -3.44 -6.69
CA ARG A 19 21.45 -4.24 -6.61
C ARG A 19 21.82 -4.77 -8.00
N ARG A 20 22.99 -5.39 -8.10
CA ARG A 20 23.37 -6.12 -9.33
C ARG A 20 22.31 -7.19 -9.62
N PRO A 21 21.82 -7.32 -10.87
CA PRO A 21 20.92 -8.38 -11.30
C PRO A 21 21.52 -9.78 -11.03
N GLN A 22 20.67 -10.72 -10.60
CA GLN A 22 21.05 -12.10 -10.29
C GLN A 22 20.38 -13.13 -11.21
N SER A 23 19.46 -12.69 -12.07
CA SER A 23 18.73 -13.50 -13.04
C SER A 23 18.42 -12.68 -14.29
N ALA A 24 18.05 -13.35 -15.37
CA ALA A 24 17.77 -12.70 -16.65
C ALA A 24 16.52 -11.80 -16.64
N ASP A 25 15.61 -12.03 -15.69
CA ASP A 25 14.39 -11.22 -15.47
C ASP A 25 14.63 -10.01 -14.57
N GLU A 26 15.85 -9.80 -14.08
CA GLU A 26 16.21 -8.65 -13.25
C GLU A 26 16.99 -7.60 -14.04
N PHE A 27 16.59 -6.35 -13.92
CA PHE A 27 17.21 -5.20 -14.56
C PHE A 27 17.65 -4.19 -13.51
N HIS A 28 18.87 -3.68 -13.63
CA HIS A 28 19.38 -2.70 -12.68
C HIS A 28 18.76 -1.33 -12.93
N TRP A 29 18.39 -0.65 -11.87
CA TRP A 29 18.01 0.76 -11.87
C TRP A 29 18.46 1.50 -10.63
N SER A 30 18.59 2.82 -10.72
CA SER A 30 18.95 3.71 -9.62
C SER A 30 18.04 4.94 -9.60
N PRO A 31 16.92 4.90 -8.83
CA PRO A 31 15.99 6.03 -8.74
C PRO A 31 16.65 7.35 -8.29
N SER A 32 17.60 7.29 -7.34
CA SER A 32 18.26 8.48 -6.80
C SER A 32 19.15 9.22 -7.83
N THR A 33 19.60 8.52 -8.87
CA THR A 33 20.38 9.11 -9.99
C THR A 33 19.59 9.17 -11.29
N ARG A 34 18.27 8.86 -11.25
CA ARG A 34 17.38 8.80 -12.42
C ARG A 34 17.87 7.83 -13.51
N MET A 35 18.62 6.78 -13.14
CA MET A 35 19.19 5.83 -14.09
C MET A 35 18.30 4.59 -14.22
N ILE A 36 17.92 4.30 -15.46
CA ILE A 36 17.21 3.10 -15.88
C ILE A 36 17.49 2.86 -17.38
N ASP A 37 17.54 1.60 -17.80
CA ASP A 37 17.58 1.26 -19.21
C ASP A 37 16.20 1.46 -19.85
N VAL A 38 16.08 2.40 -20.78
CA VAL A 38 14.82 2.73 -21.45
C VAL A 38 14.27 1.54 -22.27
N ASN A 39 15.13 0.66 -22.76
CA ASN A 39 14.71 -0.54 -23.51
C ASN A 39 13.83 -1.47 -22.65
N VAL A 40 13.96 -1.44 -21.32
CA VAL A 40 13.08 -2.19 -20.42
C VAL A 40 11.63 -1.65 -20.50
N MET A 41 11.47 -0.34 -20.67
CA MET A 41 10.14 0.30 -20.82
C MET A 41 9.55 -0.01 -22.19
N GLU A 42 10.34 0.02 -23.27
CA GLU A 42 9.88 -0.29 -24.63
C GLU A 42 9.39 -1.73 -24.78
N ALA A 43 9.98 -2.63 -24.04
CA ALA A 43 9.62 -4.05 -24.03
C ALA A 43 8.46 -4.39 -23.04
N ALA A 44 7.98 -3.43 -22.26
CA ALA A 44 6.92 -3.65 -21.29
C ALA A 44 5.55 -3.22 -21.83
N ASP A 45 4.51 -4.00 -21.59
CA ASP A 45 3.11 -3.61 -21.83
C ASP A 45 2.53 -2.84 -20.67
N ALA A 46 3.00 -3.13 -19.45
CA ALA A 46 2.58 -2.47 -18.22
C ALA A 46 3.74 -2.28 -17.24
N VAL A 47 3.65 -1.25 -16.41
CA VAL A 47 4.58 -0.97 -15.31
C VAL A 47 3.82 -0.95 -13.99
N VAL A 48 4.33 -1.67 -12.98
CA VAL A 48 3.82 -1.63 -11.61
C VAL A 48 4.90 -1.08 -10.69
N ASN A 49 4.65 0.05 -10.06
CA ASN A 49 5.57 0.70 -9.13
C ASN A 49 5.05 0.62 -7.69
N LEU A 50 5.63 -0.24 -6.88
CA LEU A 50 5.35 -0.34 -5.44
C LEU A 50 6.53 0.17 -4.59
N SER A 51 7.42 0.95 -5.19
CA SER A 51 8.66 1.41 -4.55
C SER A 51 8.41 2.55 -3.58
N GLY A 52 9.08 2.48 -2.42
CA GLY A 52 9.04 3.54 -1.41
C GLY A 52 9.81 3.12 -0.15
N ALA A 53 10.38 4.09 0.56
CA ALA A 53 10.98 3.83 1.85
C ALA A 53 9.92 3.43 2.88
N SER A 54 10.27 2.49 3.76
CA SER A 54 9.40 2.05 4.84
C SER A 54 9.04 3.20 5.78
N LEU A 55 7.77 3.23 6.22
CA LEU A 55 7.26 4.16 7.22
C LEU A 55 7.65 3.75 8.67
N ASN A 56 8.16 2.52 8.87
CA ASN A 56 8.42 1.93 10.17
C ASN A 56 9.78 2.35 10.79
N HIS A 57 10.38 3.44 10.33
CA HIS A 57 11.60 4.02 10.92
C HIS A 57 11.23 5.18 11.84
N PHE A 58 11.06 4.90 13.11
CA PHE A 58 10.71 5.88 14.13
C PHE A 58 11.95 6.42 14.88
N PRO A 59 11.93 7.67 15.37
CA PRO A 59 10.91 8.70 15.16
C PRO A 59 10.97 9.30 13.75
N TRP A 60 9.86 9.94 13.30
CA TRP A 60 9.84 10.68 12.04
C TRP A 60 10.55 12.03 12.18
N THR A 61 11.86 11.98 12.14
CA THR A 61 12.70 13.19 12.06
C THR A 61 12.54 13.88 10.69
N GLY A 62 13.00 15.11 10.57
CA GLY A 62 13.02 15.80 9.26
C GLY A 62 13.76 14.99 8.18
N ALA A 63 14.85 14.28 8.53
CA ALA A 63 15.55 13.40 7.60
C ALA A 63 14.72 12.18 7.19
N THR A 64 14.04 11.54 8.15
CA THR A 64 13.13 10.42 7.87
C THR A 64 11.98 10.85 6.95
N LYS A 65 11.35 12.00 7.24
CA LYS A 65 10.26 12.56 6.42
C LYS A 65 10.73 12.88 4.99
N ARG A 66 11.89 13.50 4.83
CA ARG A 66 12.47 13.74 3.50
C ARG A 66 12.72 12.43 2.75
N ARG A 67 13.27 11.39 3.41
CA ARG A 67 13.50 10.08 2.79
C ARG A 67 12.20 9.40 2.37
N ILE A 68 11.14 9.50 3.18
CA ILE A 68 9.80 8.97 2.85
C ILE A 68 9.29 9.61 1.55
N LEU A 69 9.37 10.92 1.44
CA LEU A 69 8.92 11.67 0.26
C LEU A 69 9.84 11.39 -0.94
N SER A 70 11.16 11.64 -0.81
CA SER A 70 12.10 11.57 -1.93
C SER A 70 12.14 10.18 -2.57
N SER A 71 12.12 9.11 -1.77
CA SER A 71 12.14 7.75 -2.29
C SER A 71 10.97 7.41 -3.23
N ARG A 72 9.80 8.02 -2.99
CA ARG A 72 8.60 7.86 -3.83
C ARG A 72 8.71 8.70 -5.10
N LEU A 73 9.10 9.97 -4.96
CA LEU A 73 9.23 10.89 -6.08
C LEU A 73 10.36 10.49 -7.03
N GLU A 74 11.51 10.04 -6.49
CA GLU A 74 12.63 9.56 -7.28
C GLU A 74 12.25 8.30 -8.07
N ALA A 75 11.65 7.30 -7.43
CA ALA A 75 11.24 6.07 -8.10
C ALA A 75 10.19 6.34 -9.19
N THR A 76 9.13 7.06 -8.85
CA THR A 76 8.04 7.36 -9.78
C THR A 76 8.52 8.24 -10.93
N GLY A 77 9.28 9.30 -10.62
CA GLY A 77 9.82 10.20 -11.64
C GLY A 77 10.81 9.51 -12.58
N THR A 78 11.64 8.58 -12.08
CA THR A 78 12.53 7.79 -12.95
C THR A 78 11.73 6.95 -13.95
N LEU A 79 10.63 6.32 -13.50
CA LEU A 79 9.79 5.51 -14.37
C LEU A 79 9.03 6.38 -15.38
N THR A 80 8.42 7.49 -14.96
CA THR A 80 7.67 8.37 -15.86
C THR A 80 8.59 9.03 -16.88
N ASP A 81 9.83 9.41 -16.51
CA ASP A 81 10.82 9.94 -17.42
C ASP A 81 11.25 8.89 -18.47
N ALA A 82 11.49 7.64 -18.03
CA ALA A 82 11.84 6.55 -18.93
C ALA A 82 10.70 6.20 -19.89
N MET A 83 9.45 6.16 -19.41
CA MET A 83 8.27 5.95 -20.26
C MET A 83 8.11 7.04 -21.32
N ARG A 84 8.43 8.31 -21.00
CA ARG A 84 8.37 9.42 -21.98
C ARG A 84 9.49 9.36 -23.02
N GLN A 85 10.64 8.79 -22.66
CA GLN A 85 11.78 8.63 -23.58
C GLN A 85 11.65 7.40 -24.47
N ALA A 86 10.85 6.41 -24.06
CA ALA A 86 10.64 5.19 -24.80
C ALA A 86 9.91 5.46 -26.13
N SER A 87 10.38 4.85 -27.21
CA SER A 87 9.73 4.90 -28.54
C SER A 87 8.35 4.25 -28.50
N ARG A 88 8.20 3.20 -27.66
CA ARG A 88 6.94 2.54 -27.33
C ARG A 88 6.73 2.62 -25.81
N SER A 89 5.83 3.49 -25.38
CA SER A 89 5.47 3.59 -23.96
C SER A 89 4.57 2.43 -23.55
N PRO A 90 4.70 1.91 -22.30
CA PRO A 90 3.74 0.98 -21.73
C PRO A 90 2.31 1.52 -21.76
N ALA A 91 1.35 0.66 -22.07
CA ALA A 91 -0.07 1.04 -22.14
C ALA A 91 -0.66 1.33 -20.76
N VAL A 92 -0.09 0.73 -19.68
CA VAL A 92 -0.62 0.81 -18.32
C VAL A 92 0.50 1.13 -17.31
N PHE A 93 0.23 2.08 -16.43
CA PHE A 93 1.07 2.38 -15.27
C PHE A 93 0.26 2.29 -13.97
N LEU A 94 0.49 1.25 -13.19
CA LEU A 94 -0.06 1.09 -11.86
C LEU A 94 0.95 1.64 -10.84
N SER A 95 0.69 2.83 -10.33
CA SER A 95 1.58 3.48 -9.35
C SER A 95 1.05 3.29 -7.95
N GLY A 96 1.93 2.87 -7.04
CA GLY A 96 1.64 2.91 -5.62
C GLY A 96 1.14 4.29 -5.19
N SER A 97 0.23 4.28 -4.27
CA SER A 97 -0.34 5.41 -3.53
C SER A 97 -0.72 4.89 -2.14
N ALA A 98 -1.47 5.61 -1.35
CA ALA A 98 -1.91 5.13 -0.03
C ALA A 98 -3.20 5.82 0.43
N VAL A 99 -3.98 5.13 1.26
CA VAL A 99 -5.15 5.70 1.96
C VAL A 99 -4.78 6.88 2.87
N GLY A 100 -3.49 7.08 3.17
CA GLY A 100 -2.97 8.27 3.83
C GLY A 100 -3.37 9.58 3.13
N TYR A 101 -3.72 9.54 1.84
CA TYR A 101 -4.33 10.65 1.09
C TYR A 101 -5.48 11.31 1.84
N TYR A 102 -6.30 10.52 2.51
CA TYR A 102 -7.52 11.01 3.18
C TYR A 102 -7.28 11.68 4.54
N GLY A 103 -6.10 11.49 5.15
CA GLY A 103 -5.83 11.99 6.51
C GLY A 103 -6.74 11.36 7.55
N ASP A 104 -6.95 12.05 8.68
CA ASP A 104 -7.88 11.61 9.74
C ASP A 104 -9.30 12.12 9.44
N ARG A 105 -10.25 11.20 9.26
CA ARG A 105 -11.65 11.45 8.88
C ARG A 105 -12.63 10.61 9.70
N PRO A 106 -12.70 10.82 11.03
CA PRO A 106 -13.59 10.06 11.89
C PRO A 106 -15.06 10.21 11.46
N GLY A 107 -15.78 9.08 11.44
CA GLY A 107 -17.20 9.03 11.10
C GLY A 107 -17.55 9.15 9.62
N GLN A 108 -16.60 9.46 8.74
CA GLN A 108 -16.84 9.61 7.30
C GLN A 108 -16.57 8.31 6.55
N LYS A 109 -17.42 7.98 5.57
CA LYS A 109 -17.12 6.99 4.53
C LYS A 109 -16.26 7.66 3.46
N LEU A 110 -15.15 7.02 3.08
CA LEU A 110 -14.17 7.54 2.15
C LEU A 110 -14.15 6.68 0.89
N THR A 111 -14.50 7.29 -0.23
CA THR A 111 -14.41 6.72 -1.57
C THR A 111 -13.28 7.38 -2.34
N GLU A 112 -13.01 6.92 -3.54
CA GLU A 112 -11.97 7.49 -4.42
C GLU A 112 -12.21 8.97 -4.77
N ASP A 113 -13.46 9.42 -4.73
CA ASP A 113 -13.87 10.79 -5.01
C ASP A 113 -13.80 11.72 -3.78
N SER A 114 -13.50 11.14 -2.61
CA SER A 114 -13.33 11.92 -1.38
C SER A 114 -12.12 12.85 -1.48
N ALA A 115 -12.29 14.09 -1.01
CA ALA A 115 -11.23 15.09 -1.03
C ALA A 115 -10.03 14.67 -0.18
N LYS A 116 -8.86 15.18 -0.57
CA LYS A 116 -7.61 15.07 0.20
C LYS A 116 -7.82 15.56 1.64
N GLY A 117 -7.22 14.84 2.57
CA GLY A 117 -7.12 15.25 3.96
C GLY A 117 -5.95 16.18 4.24
N THR A 118 -5.57 16.22 5.51
CA THR A 118 -4.43 17.01 6.00
C THR A 118 -3.43 16.09 6.70
N GLY A 119 -2.19 16.55 6.84
CA GLY A 119 -1.10 15.84 7.50
C GLY A 119 0.01 15.45 6.54
N PHE A 120 1.13 15.04 7.13
CA PHE A 120 2.34 14.74 6.37
C PHE A 120 2.14 13.62 5.33
N LEU A 121 1.45 12.54 5.70
CA LEU A 121 1.19 11.45 4.76
C LEU A 121 0.25 11.87 3.63
N SER A 122 -0.73 12.71 3.91
CA SER A 122 -1.64 13.25 2.90
C SER A 122 -0.88 14.07 1.84
N ASP A 123 0.05 14.91 2.28
CA ASP A 123 0.91 15.70 1.39
C ASP A 123 1.90 14.83 0.60
N VAL A 124 2.48 13.82 1.25
CA VAL A 124 3.34 12.84 0.56
C VAL A 124 2.59 12.11 -0.54
N VAL A 125 1.36 11.66 -0.27
CA VAL A 125 0.56 10.91 -1.26
C VAL A 125 0.14 11.81 -2.41
N GLU A 126 -0.27 13.05 -2.16
CA GLU A 126 -0.59 14.02 -3.22
C GLU A 126 0.60 14.24 -4.17
N ALA A 127 1.78 14.50 -3.59
CA ALA A 127 3.00 14.67 -4.39
C ALA A 127 3.36 13.41 -5.19
N TRP A 128 3.16 12.22 -4.59
CA TRP A 128 3.40 10.95 -5.23
C TRP A 128 2.43 10.70 -6.40
N GLU A 129 1.12 10.91 -6.20
CA GLU A 129 0.10 10.81 -7.25
C GLU A 129 0.35 11.83 -8.38
N THR A 130 0.76 13.05 -8.04
CA THR A 130 1.13 14.08 -9.02
C THR A 130 2.31 13.62 -9.89
N ALA A 131 3.35 13.04 -9.29
CA ALA A 131 4.48 12.52 -10.04
C ALA A 131 4.08 11.36 -10.97
N ALA A 132 3.15 10.49 -10.56
CA ALA A 132 2.65 9.39 -11.40
C ALA A 132 1.85 9.89 -12.61
N ARG A 133 1.10 10.98 -12.46
CA ARG A 133 0.31 11.60 -13.55
C ARG A 133 1.18 12.24 -14.64
N LEU A 134 2.51 12.33 -14.43
CA LEU A 134 3.46 12.77 -15.46
C LEU A 134 3.81 11.66 -16.47
N ALA A 135 3.23 10.47 -16.37
CA ALA A 135 3.33 9.44 -17.39
C ALA A 135 2.82 9.94 -18.75
N PRO A 136 3.24 9.31 -19.89
CA PRO A 136 2.76 9.71 -21.20
C PRO A 136 1.22 9.70 -21.31
N GLU A 137 0.64 10.63 -22.07
CA GLU A 137 -0.81 10.77 -22.22
C GLU A 137 -1.52 9.49 -22.68
N LYS A 138 -0.83 8.67 -23.48
CA LYS A 138 -1.35 7.39 -23.98
C LYS A 138 -1.26 6.25 -22.94
N THR A 139 -0.61 6.47 -21.81
CA THR A 139 -0.47 5.49 -20.74
C THR A 139 -1.61 5.66 -19.75
N ARG A 140 -2.44 4.66 -19.58
CA ARG A 140 -3.48 4.63 -18.53
C ARG A 140 -2.82 4.56 -17.16
N VAL A 141 -3.08 5.54 -16.31
CA VAL A 141 -2.49 5.64 -14.98
C VAL A 141 -3.51 5.24 -13.92
N VAL A 142 -3.15 4.28 -13.08
CA VAL A 142 -3.94 3.89 -11.89
C VAL A 142 -3.12 4.18 -10.63
N LEU A 143 -3.74 4.82 -9.65
CA LEU A 143 -3.12 5.23 -8.40
C LEU A 143 -3.66 4.33 -7.28
N LEU A 144 -2.84 3.39 -6.84
CA LEU A 144 -3.22 2.33 -5.90
C LEU A 144 -3.22 2.88 -4.46
N ARG A 145 -4.34 3.44 -4.00
CA ARG A 145 -4.51 3.91 -2.62
C ARG A 145 -4.65 2.73 -1.68
N THR A 146 -3.52 2.10 -1.39
CA THR A 146 -3.42 0.90 -0.58
C THR A 146 -3.62 1.19 0.90
N GLY A 147 -4.43 0.35 1.55
CA GLY A 147 -4.64 0.32 2.98
C GLY A 147 -3.56 -0.44 3.75
N LEU A 148 -3.91 -0.93 4.94
CA LEU A 148 -3.08 -1.77 5.78
C LEU A 148 -3.02 -3.19 5.19
N VAL A 149 -1.90 -3.56 4.59
CA VAL A 149 -1.75 -4.89 4.00
C VAL A 149 -1.53 -5.95 5.09
N ILE A 150 -2.45 -6.91 5.17
CA ILE A 150 -2.38 -8.07 6.07
C ILE A 150 -1.52 -9.14 5.39
N GLY A 151 -0.25 -9.18 5.77
CA GLY A 151 0.76 -10.13 5.30
C GLY A 151 1.84 -10.30 6.36
N ARG A 152 2.76 -11.27 6.21
CA ARG A 152 3.82 -11.54 7.20
C ARG A 152 4.87 -10.43 7.33
N GLY A 153 4.87 -9.48 6.42
CA GLY A 153 5.74 -8.31 6.40
C GLY A 153 5.03 -7.03 6.85
N GLY A 154 5.64 -5.90 6.50
CA GLY A 154 5.04 -4.57 6.64
C GLY A 154 4.56 -4.28 8.07
N ALA A 155 3.33 -3.81 8.17
CA ALA A 155 2.72 -3.42 9.44
C ALA A 155 2.40 -4.60 10.37
N MET A 156 2.20 -5.82 9.85
CA MET A 156 1.95 -7.00 10.67
C MET A 156 3.21 -7.54 11.34
N LYS A 157 4.40 -7.21 10.81
CA LYS A 157 5.68 -7.69 11.35
C LYS A 157 5.88 -7.37 12.85
N PRO A 158 5.63 -6.16 13.36
CA PRO A 158 5.67 -5.88 14.80
C PRO A 158 4.44 -6.36 15.56
N LEU A 159 3.27 -6.43 14.95
CA LEU A 159 2.01 -6.77 15.62
C LEU A 159 1.88 -8.27 15.90
N LEU A 160 2.36 -9.11 14.99
CA LEU A 160 2.22 -10.57 15.10
C LEU A 160 2.95 -11.15 16.34
N PRO A 161 4.20 -10.79 16.69
CA PRO A 161 4.83 -11.22 17.92
C PRO A 161 4.09 -10.77 19.19
N VAL A 162 3.62 -9.51 19.22
CA VAL A 162 2.84 -8.96 20.32
C VAL A 162 1.56 -9.77 20.55
N ALA A 163 0.84 -10.09 19.48
CA ALA A 163 -0.36 -10.92 19.57
C ALA A 163 -0.05 -12.35 20.03
N ARG A 164 1.02 -12.97 19.54
CA ARG A 164 1.46 -14.33 19.97
C ARG A 164 1.81 -14.40 21.45
N LEU A 165 2.29 -13.32 22.03
CA LEU A 165 2.57 -13.20 23.48
C LEU A 165 1.30 -12.92 24.31
N GLY A 166 0.12 -12.77 23.68
CA GLY A 166 -1.13 -12.43 24.37
C GLY A 166 -1.22 -10.97 24.84
N LEU A 167 -0.38 -10.09 24.29
CA LEU A 167 -0.29 -8.68 24.67
C LEU A 167 -1.10 -7.76 23.76
N ALA A 168 -1.89 -8.32 22.83
CA ALA A 168 -2.75 -7.53 21.95
C ALA A 168 -3.94 -6.94 22.70
N GLY A 169 -4.26 -5.68 22.40
CA GLY A 169 -5.39 -5.00 23.00
C GLY A 169 -5.78 -3.73 22.26
N PRO A 170 -6.82 -3.03 22.73
CA PRO A 170 -7.30 -1.82 22.07
C PRO A 170 -6.28 -0.68 22.19
N ILE A 171 -5.91 -0.10 21.06
CA ILE A 171 -5.12 1.13 21.00
C ILE A 171 -6.11 2.30 21.05
N ALA A 172 -5.93 3.23 22.00
CA ALA A 172 -6.80 4.41 22.17
C ALA A 172 -8.30 4.06 22.09
N GLY A 173 -8.72 2.98 22.78
CA GLY A 173 -10.10 2.47 22.73
C GLY A 173 -10.45 1.67 21.48
N GLY A 174 -9.64 1.69 20.42
CA GLY A 174 -9.78 0.84 19.21
C GLY A 174 -10.93 1.22 18.28
N GLY A 175 -11.55 2.38 18.45
CA GLY A 175 -12.72 2.82 17.67
C GLY A 175 -12.40 3.39 16.27
N MET A 176 -11.15 3.84 16.02
CA MET A 176 -10.73 4.34 14.72
C MET A 176 -10.79 3.23 13.66
N HIS A 177 -11.16 3.56 12.44
CA HIS A 177 -11.16 2.62 11.32
C HIS A 177 -9.77 2.50 10.70
N TRP A 178 -9.30 1.27 10.54
CA TRP A 178 -8.11 0.93 9.79
C TRP A 178 -8.50 0.25 8.48
N PRO A 179 -8.30 0.89 7.34
CA PRO A 179 -8.56 0.28 6.04
C PRO A 179 -7.55 -0.84 5.82
N TRP A 180 -8.02 -2.07 5.84
CA TRP A 180 -7.21 -3.28 5.69
C TRP A 180 -7.41 -3.92 4.32
N VAL A 181 -6.45 -4.67 3.84
CA VAL A 181 -6.55 -5.57 2.69
C VAL A 181 -5.66 -6.78 2.92
N SER A 182 -6.03 -7.98 2.46
CA SER A 182 -5.10 -9.11 2.50
C SER A 182 -4.00 -8.96 1.44
N LEU A 183 -2.82 -9.51 1.70
CA LEU A 183 -1.72 -9.51 0.72
C LEU A 183 -2.10 -10.20 -0.59
N HIS A 184 -2.98 -11.21 -0.51
CA HIS A 184 -3.50 -11.88 -1.69
C HIS A 184 -4.39 -10.95 -2.51
N ASP A 185 -5.37 -10.30 -1.87
CA ASP A 185 -6.31 -9.42 -2.56
C ASP A 185 -5.66 -8.13 -3.05
N GLU A 186 -4.64 -7.63 -2.35
CA GLU A 186 -3.78 -6.55 -2.86
C GLU A 186 -3.13 -6.94 -4.20
N ALA A 187 -2.52 -8.13 -4.24
CA ALA A 187 -1.89 -8.62 -5.46
C ALA A 187 -2.92 -8.94 -6.57
N ALA A 188 -4.05 -9.54 -6.21
CA ALA A 188 -5.12 -9.87 -7.14
C ALA A 188 -5.77 -8.61 -7.74
N ALA A 189 -5.97 -7.55 -6.93
CA ALA A 189 -6.47 -6.28 -7.41
C ALA A 189 -5.50 -5.62 -8.40
N ILE A 190 -4.18 -5.69 -8.15
CA ILE A 190 -3.17 -5.21 -9.09
C ILE A 190 -3.24 -5.98 -10.41
N VAL A 191 -3.34 -7.32 -10.37
CA VAL A 191 -3.48 -8.16 -11.58
C VAL A 191 -4.76 -7.81 -12.34
N HIS A 192 -5.90 -7.68 -11.65
CA HIS A 192 -7.18 -7.27 -12.24
C HIS A 192 -7.07 -5.92 -12.94
N LEU A 193 -6.45 -4.92 -12.30
CA LEU A 193 -6.30 -3.58 -12.84
C LEU A 193 -5.35 -3.48 -14.05
N LEU A 194 -4.55 -4.48 -14.34
CA LEU A 194 -3.74 -4.50 -15.56
C LEU A 194 -4.62 -4.52 -16.82
N THR A 195 -5.73 -5.25 -16.80
CA THR A 195 -6.63 -5.44 -17.94
C THR A 195 -7.94 -4.65 -17.84
N SER A 196 -8.24 -4.09 -16.68
CA SER A 196 -9.40 -3.22 -16.44
C SER A 196 -9.31 -1.90 -17.22
N ALA A 197 -10.46 -1.26 -17.46
CA ALA A 197 -10.53 0.09 -18.03
C ALA A 197 -10.43 1.21 -16.96
N VAL A 198 -10.40 0.86 -15.68
CA VAL A 198 -10.35 1.83 -14.57
C VAL A 198 -9.05 2.64 -14.62
N GLU A 199 -9.17 3.95 -14.43
CA GLU A 199 -8.04 4.88 -14.34
C GLU A 199 -8.17 5.84 -13.13
N GLY A 200 -7.09 6.52 -12.80
CA GLY A 200 -7.03 7.43 -11.66
C GLY A 200 -6.93 6.69 -10.32
N PRO A 201 -7.42 7.29 -9.22
CA PRO A 201 -7.30 6.68 -7.88
C PRO A 201 -8.20 5.46 -7.72
N VAL A 202 -7.68 4.42 -7.10
CA VAL A 202 -8.39 3.19 -6.75
C VAL A 202 -8.04 2.82 -5.30
N ASN A 203 -9.04 2.68 -4.46
CA ASN A 203 -8.87 2.24 -3.08
C ASN A 203 -8.64 0.72 -3.04
N ILE A 204 -7.46 0.32 -2.61
CA ILE A 204 -7.15 -1.08 -2.35
C ILE A 204 -7.34 -1.35 -0.86
N ALA A 205 -8.59 -1.61 -0.49
CA ALA A 205 -9.03 -1.90 0.87
C ALA A 205 -10.04 -3.05 0.85
N GLY A 206 -10.11 -3.81 1.92
CA GLY A 206 -11.08 -4.91 2.05
C GLY A 206 -12.54 -4.41 1.99
N PRO A 207 -13.47 -5.23 1.49
CA PRO A 207 -14.84 -4.81 1.21
C PRO A 207 -15.64 -4.50 2.48
N THR A 208 -15.24 -5.04 3.63
CA THR A 208 -15.89 -4.80 4.92
C THR A 208 -14.98 -3.95 5.81
N PRO A 209 -15.27 -2.65 6.02
CA PRO A 209 -14.47 -1.80 6.90
C PRO A 209 -14.36 -2.36 8.32
N ALA A 210 -13.16 -2.27 8.90
CA ALA A 210 -12.90 -2.73 10.26
C ALA A 210 -12.29 -1.61 11.13
N THR A 211 -12.61 -1.63 12.43
CA THR A 211 -11.94 -0.77 13.40
C THR A 211 -10.57 -1.34 13.79
N ALA A 212 -9.67 -0.51 14.30
CA ALA A 212 -8.39 -0.94 14.84
C ALA A 212 -8.55 -2.05 15.90
N GLY A 213 -9.54 -1.87 16.78
CA GLY A 213 -9.92 -2.90 17.76
C GLY A 213 -10.40 -4.18 17.10
N GLY A 214 -11.15 -4.10 16.02
CA GLY A 214 -11.60 -5.24 15.21
C GLY A 214 -10.43 -5.98 14.56
N VAL A 215 -9.50 -5.25 13.94
CA VAL A 215 -8.28 -5.80 13.32
C VAL A 215 -7.41 -6.53 14.35
N LEU A 216 -7.12 -5.88 15.50
CA LEU A 216 -6.27 -6.47 16.54
C LEU A 216 -6.94 -7.64 17.28
N ARG A 217 -8.26 -7.60 17.43
CA ARG A 217 -9.03 -8.73 18.01
C ARG A 217 -9.02 -9.92 17.06
N ALA A 218 -9.19 -9.70 15.76
CA ALA A 218 -9.11 -10.75 14.75
C ALA A 218 -7.71 -11.40 14.74
N LEU A 219 -6.64 -10.59 14.86
CA LEU A 219 -5.27 -11.08 14.94
C LEU A 219 -5.06 -11.93 16.20
N ALA A 220 -5.51 -11.47 17.37
CA ALA A 220 -5.40 -12.21 18.63
C ALA A 220 -6.15 -13.55 18.57
N ALA A 221 -7.36 -13.54 18.03
CA ALA A 221 -8.16 -14.74 17.81
C ALA A 221 -7.47 -15.75 16.88
N ALA A 222 -6.91 -15.28 15.75
CA ALA A 222 -6.21 -16.13 14.78
C ALA A 222 -4.98 -16.83 15.37
N VAL A 223 -4.29 -16.19 16.34
CA VAL A 223 -3.15 -16.80 17.05
C VAL A 223 -3.56 -17.51 18.35
N HIS A 224 -4.86 -17.65 18.61
CA HIS A 224 -5.43 -18.27 19.82
C HIS A 224 -4.90 -17.65 21.13
N ARG A 225 -4.88 -16.32 21.20
CA ARG A 225 -4.42 -15.56 22.34
C ARG A 225 -5.46 -14.56 22.86
N PRO A 226 -5.40 -14.18 24.15
CA PRO A 226 -6.28 -13.17 24.70
C PRO A 226 -6.13 -11.82 23.99
N TYR A 227 -7.22 -11.04 24.01
CA TYR A 227 -7.26 -9.66 23.59
C TYR A 227 -7.82 -8.81 24.72
N GLY A 228 -7.03 -7.88 25.25
CA GLY A 228 -7.54 -7.09 26.36
C GLY A 228 -6.57 -6.06 26.96
N LEU A 229 -5.28 -6.12 26.66
CA LEU A 229 -4.30 -5.18 27.21
C LEU A 229 -4.42 -3.80 26.52
N PRO A 230 -5.01 -2.77 27.15
CA PRO A 230 -5.22 -1.49 26.49
C PRO A 230 -3.92 -0.70 26.36
N VAL A 231 -3.74 -0.05 25.22
CA VAL A 231 -2.67 0.92 24.97
C VAL A 231 -3.28 2.31 24.95
N PRO A 232 -3.03 3.16 25.96
CA PRO A 232 -3.57 4.52 25.99
C PRO A 232 -3.04 5.39 24.84
N GLU A 233 -3.87 6.30 24.36
CA GLU A 233 -3.48 7.26 23.30
C GLU A 233 -2.21 8.03 23.64
N LYS A 234 -2.09 8.48 24.91
CA LYS A 234 -0.90 9.19 25.41
C LYS A 234 0.39 8.38 25.27
N ALA A 235 0.33 7.06 25.43
CA ALA A 235 1.50 6.20 25.25
C ALA A 235 1.90 6.14 23.76
N VAL A 236 0.95 6.04 22.84
CA VAL A 236 1.19 6.08 21.40
C VAL A 236 1.81 7.40 20.96
N THR A 237 1.21 8.53 21.40
CA THR A 237 1.67 9.87 21.04
C THR A 237 3.04 10.20 21.64
N LEU A 238 3.33 9.74 22.85
CA LEU A 238 4.65 9.92 23.48
C LEU A 238 5.74 9.10 22.76
N ALA A 239 5.45 7.84 22.43
CA ALA A 239 6.42 6.92 21.85
C ALA A 239 6.67 7.19 20.36
N LEU A 240 5.61 7.48 19.59
CA LEU A 240 5.67 7.56 18.13
C LEU A 240 5.41 8.97 17.57
N GLN A 241 5.04 9.92 18.43
CA GLN A 241 4.82 11.32 18.07
C GLN A 241 3.85 11.47 16.85
N GLU A 242 4.26 12.19 15.81
CA GLU A 242 3.47 12.39 14.58
C GLU A 242 3.14 11.05 13.88
N ALA A 243 4.10 10.15 13.81
CA ALA A 243 3.89 8.83 13.20
C ALA A 243 2.76 8.04 13.90
N GLY A 244 2.67 8.13 15.23
CA GLY A 244 1.59 7.49 15.99
C GLY A 244 0.23 8.06 15.64
N ARG A 245 0.13 9.38 15.50
CA ARG A 245 -1.11 10.05 15.11
C ARG A 245 -1.55 9.66 13.70
N GLU A 246 -0.65 9.68 12.74
CA GLU A 246 -1.00 9.44 11.33
C GLU A 246 -1.15 7.95 10.96
N LEU A 247 -0.43 7.04 11.62
CA LEU A 247 -0.47 5.62 11.29
C LEU A 247 -1.41 4.78 12.17
N LEU A 248 -1.56 5.16 13.43
CA LEU A 248 -2.29 4.33 14.41
C LEU A 248 -3.58 4.97 14.90
N LEU A 249 -3.61 6.30 15.04
CA LEU A 249 -4.75 7.01 15.63
C LEU A 249 -5.69 7.60 14.58
N ALA A 250 -5.24 7.79 13.35
CA ALA A 250 -6.09 8.27 12.26
C ALA A 250 -7.20 7.25 11.94
N SER A 251 -8.42 7.78 11.76
CA SER A 251 -9.60 7.00 11.43
C SER A 251 -9.96 7.19 9.96
N GLN A 252 -9.96 6.10 9.19
CA GLN A 252 -10.18 6.11 7.74
C GLN A 252 -11.13 4.97 7.36
N LYS A 253 -12.43 5.23 7.27
CA LYS A 253 -13.43 4.24 6.82
C LYS A 253 -13.48 4.21 5.30
N VAL A 254 -12.45 3.62 4.69
CA VAL A 254 -12.26 3.56 3.23
C VAL A 254 -13.12 2.44 2.63
N LEU A 255 -13.72 2.71 1.48
CA LEU A 255 -14.50 1.78 0.68
C LEU A 255 -13.81 1.59 -0.68
N PRO A 256 -13.66 0.36 -1.18
CA PRO A 256 -13.05 0.06 -2.49
C PRO A 256 -14.12 0.17 -3.60
N THR A 257 -14.72 1.35 -3.78
CA THR A 257 -15.90 1.53 -4.62
C THR A 257 -15.61 1.19 -6.07
N ARG A 258 -14.51 1.71 -6.63
CA ARG A 258 -14.16 1.48 -8.03
C ARG A 258 -13.78 0.04 -8.33
N LEU A 259 -13.15 -0.69 -7.39
CA LEU A 259 -12.88 -2.12 -7.55
C LEU A 259 -14.17 -2.94 -7.59
N LEU A 260 -15.11 -2.63 -6.70
CA LEU A 260 -16.40 -3.35 -6.64
C LEU A 260 -17.24 -3.08 -7.88
N ASP A 261 -17.29 -1.83 -8.33
CA ASP A 261 -18.02 -1.41 -9.54
C ASP A 261 -17.42 -2.03 -10.81
N ASP A 262 -16.10 -2.27 -10.83
CA ASP A 262 -15.36 -2.94 -11.92
C ASP A 262 -15.43 -4.49 -11.83
N GLY A 263 -16.22 -5.02 -10.89
CA GLY A 263 -16.47 -6.45 -10.76
C GLY A 263 -15.36 -7.25 -10.07
N PHE A 264 -14.44 -6.59 -9.36
CA PHE A 264 -13.40 -7.30 -8.59
C PHE A 264 -14.02 -8.10 -7.43
N VAL A 265 -13.65 -9.36 -7.31
CA VAL A 265 -14.11 -10.26 -6.25
C VAL A 265 -13.02 -10.50 -5.23
N PHE A 266 -13.23 -10.02 -4.01
CA PHE A 266 -12.32 -10.25 -2.90
C PHE A 266 -12.39 -11.69 -2.42
N ARG A 267 -11.24 -12.33 -2.21
CA ARG A 267 -11.15 -13.64 -1.57
C ARG A 267 -11.44 -13.54 -0.08
N ASP A 268 -10.91 -12.51 0.57
CA ASP A 268 -11.04 -12.30 2.00
C ASP A 268 -12.10 -11.20 2.26
N SER A 269 -13.35 -11.62 2.55
CA SER A 269 -14.46 -10.69 2.72
C SER A 269 -14.43 -9.93 4.04
N THR A 270 -13.79 -10.51 5.06
CA THR A 270 -13.65 -9.91 6.39
C THR A 270 -12.20 -9.91 6.86
N VAL A 271 -11.88 -9.00 7.78
CA VAL A 271 -10.55 -8.96 8.40
C VAL A 271 -10.24 -10.26 9.18
N ARG A 272 -11.25 -10.98 9.63
CA ARG A 272 -11.11 -12.28 10.28
C ARG A 272 -10.55 -13.30 9.29
N ASP A 273 -11.16 -13.44 8.12
CA ASP A 273 -10.71 -14.36 7.06
C ASP A 273 -9.25 -14.10 6.70
N ALA A 274 -8.90 -12.83 6.49
CA ALA A 274 -7.53 -12.42 6.18
C ALA A 274 -6.53 -12.79 7.30
N MET A 275 -6.90 -12.61 8.57
CA MET A 275 -6.02 -12.95 9.72
C MET A 275 -5.87 -14.47 9.92
N GLU A 276 -6.93 -15.24 9.75
CA GLU A 276 -6.89 -16.71 9.82
C GLU A 276 -5.96 -17.27 8.75
N ARG A 277 -6.07 -16.78 7.51
CA ARG A 277 -5.18 -17.17 6.41
C ARG A 277 -3.72 -16.73 6.62
N LEU A 278 -3.50 -15.53 7.18
CA LEU A 278 -2.16 -15.04 7.52
C LEU A 278 -1.44 -16.00 8.45
N VAL A 279 -2.13 -16.53 9.44
CA VAL A 279 -1.56 -17.42 10.46
C VAL A 279 -1.43 -18.85 9.94
N ALA A 280 -2.38 -19.34 9.14
CA ALA A 280 -2.38 -20.69 8.56
C ALA A 280 -1.31 -20.86 7.46
N ALA A 281 -0.94 -19.82 6.74
CA ALA A 281 0.15 -19.87 5.76
C ALA A 281 1.46 -20.22 6.49
N LYS A 282 2.15 -21.32 6.13
CA LYS A 282 3.44 -21.74 6.70
C LYS A 282 4.62 -20.96 6.12
#